data_0aad510e702e4ab99d7366ccbd7f5dcf
#
_entry.id   0aad510e702e4ab99d7366ccbd7f5dcf
#
_cell.length_a   1.000
_cell.length_b   1.000
_cell.length_c   1.000
_cell.angle_alpha   90.00
_cell.angle_beta   90.00
_cell.angle_gamma   90.00
#
_symmetry.space_group_name_H-M   'P 1'
#
loop_
_entity.id
_entity.type
_entity.pdbx_description
1 polymer ?
#
loop_
_entity_poly.entity_id
_entity_poly.type
_entity_poly.pdbx_seq_one_letter_code
_entity_poly.pdbx_strand_id
1 'polypeptide(L)'
;MSPPVAPPGWSRWLVPPAALSVHLSIGQAYAWSVFKPPLESALGLSGTQSALPFQLGIVMLGLSAAFGGTLVERKGPRWAMTVALVCFSSGFLLSALGASLEQYWLIVFGYGFVGGIGLGIGYISPVSTLIKWFPDRPGMATGIAIMGFGGGALIASPWSAQMLESFGGDSSGIALAFLVHGLSYAVFMLLGVLLVRVPPRERSVEGGPSVLAGPQVSADRAIRTPQFWCLWIVLCMNVTAGIGILEKAAPMITDFFADTSTPVSVTAAAGFVALLSAANMAGRIGWSSTSDLIGRKNIYRVYLGVGALMYALIALFGDSSKPLFVLCALVILSFYGGGFATVPAYLKDLFGTYQVGAIHGRLLTAWSTAGVLGPLIVNWIADRQEEAGRHGASLYGLSFVIMIGLLVVGFVANELVRPVDPRHHVPAPKEAAHVERQQSESA
;
A
#
# COMPACT_ATOMS: atom_id res chain seq x y z
N MET A 1 21.30 19.60 2.28
CA MET A 1 20.31 20.62 1.83
C MET A 1 19.15 20.57 2.82
N SER A 2 18.79 21.71 3.41
CA SER A 2 17.59 21.79 4.25
C SER A 2 16.34 21.54 3.40
N PRO A 3 15.30 20.86 3.93
CA PRO A 3 14.08 20.64 3.17
C PRO A 3 13.45 21.99 2.79
N PRO A 4 12.94 22.14 1.54
CA PRO A 4 12.35 23.41 1.10
C PRO A 4 11.05 23.68 1.86
N VAL A 5 11.09 24.66 2.73
CA VAL A 5 9.93 25.16 3.46
C VAL A 5 9.00 25.92 2.50
N ALA A 6 7.70 25.80 2.70
CA ALA A 6 6.72 26.52 1.89
C ALA A 6 6.84 28.04 2.13
N PRO A 7 6.89 28.88 1.07
CA PRO A 7 6.91 30.31 1.21
C PRO A 7 5.54 30.83 1.72
N PRO A 8 5.48 32.06 2.27
CA PRO A 8 4.21 32.69 2.65
C PRO A 8 3.21 32.67 1.49
N GLY A 9 1.95 32.37 1.77
CA GLY A 9 0.88 32.29 0.77
C GLY A 9 0.83 30.99 -0.06
N TRP A 10 1.75 30.05 0.14
CA TRP A 10 1.76 28.78 -0.57
C TRP A 10 0.58 27.89 -0.13
N SER A 11 -0.17 27.38 -1.12
CA SER A 11 -1.35 26.57 -0.85
C SER A 11 -0.99 25.12 -0.45
N ARG A 12 -1.50 24.65 0.70
CA ARG A 12 -1.35 23.25 1.14
C ARG A 12 -1.94 22.23 0.14
N TRP A 13 -2.89 22.66 -0.71
CA TRP A 13 -3.53 21.81 -1.71
C TRP A 13 -2.64 21.46 -2.91
N LEU A 14 -1.44 22.02 -3.00
CA LEU A 14 -0.42 21.59 -3.97
C LEU A 14 0.34 20.33 -3.53
N VAL A 15 0.23 19.93 -2.25
CA VAL A 15 0.88 18.70 -1.74
C VAL A 15 0.18 17.43 -2.23
N PRO A 16 -1.17 17.33 -2.23
CA PRO A 16 -1.86 16.16 -2.78
C PRO A 16 -1.47 15.82 -4.23
N PRO A 17 -1.47 16.73 -5.21
CA PRO A 17 -0.98 16.44 -6.56
C PRO A 17 0.49 15.97 -6.58
N ALA A 18 1.35 16.58 -5.77
CA ALA A 18 2.75 16.14 -5.65
C ALA A 18 2.88 14.72 -5.10
N ALA A 19 2.05 14.35 -4.13
CA ALA A 19 1.98 13.00 -3.58
C ALA A 19 1.42 12.00 -4.60
N LEU A 20 0.34 12.39 -5.30
CA LEU A 20 -0.30 11.56 -6.32
C LEU A 20 0.62 11.25 -7.50
N SER A 21 1.43 12.21 -7.96
CA SER A 21 2.37 11.96 -9.07
C SER A 21 3.38 10.86 -8.75
N VAL A 22 3.84 10.78 -7.51
CA VAL A 22 4.72 9.69 -7.06
C VAL A 22 3.93 8.40 -6.86
N HIS A 23 2.81 8.45 -6.13
CA HIS A 23 2.05 7.25 -5.79
C HIS A 23 1.39 6.59 -7.01
N LEU A 24 0.92 7.35 -8.01
CA LEU A 24 0.43 6.79 -9.27
C LEU A 24 1.54 6.08 -10.05
N SER A 25 2.74 6.66 -10.07
CA SER A 25 3.89 6.05 -10.74
C SER A 25 4.31 4.75 -10.07
N ILE A 26 4.52 4.74 -8.73
CA ILE A 26 4.93 3.53 -8.02
C ILE A 26 3.80 2.49 -7.91
N GLY A 27 2.54 2.90 -8.06
CA GLY A 27 1.38 2.01 -8.12
C GLY A 27 1.35 1.09 -9.33
N GLN A 28 2.17 1.37 -10.36
CA GLN A 28 2.43 0.46 -11.47
C GLN A 28 2.85 -0.95 -10.99
N ALA A 29 3.42 -1.07 -9.81
CA ALA A 29 3.81 -2.38 -9.27
C ALA A 29 2.67 -3.42 -9.31
N TYR A 30 1.43 -3.00 -9.13
CA TYR A 30 0.27 -3.90 -9.24
C TYR A 30 -0.11 -4.27 -10.69
N ALA A 31 0.47 -3.60 -11.70
CA ALA A 31 0.31 -3.96 -13.10
C ALA A 31 1.35 -4.99 -13.60
N TRP A 32 2.22 -5.50 -12.71
CA TRP A 32 3.26 -6.46 -13.07
C TRP A 32 2.71 -7.71 -13.77
N SER A 33 1.51 -8.16 -13.40
CA SER A 33 0.85 -9.32 -14.00
C SER A 33 0.70 -9.22 -15.53
N VAL A 34 0.67 -8.01 -16.09
CA VAL A 34 0.58 -7.77 -17.55
C VAL A 34 1.87 -8.18 -18.27
N PHE A 35 3.02 -8.05 -17.58
CA PHE A 35 4.33 -8.41 -18.14
C PHE A 35 4.67 -9.90 -18.00
N LYS A 36 4.00 -10.64 -17.09
CA LYS A 36 4.31 -12.05 -16.82
C LYS A 36 4.23 -12.92 -18.08
N PRO A 37 3.08 -13.01 -18.79
CA PRO A 37 2.96 -13.91 -19.96
C PRO A 37 3.96 -13.59 -21.08
N PRO A 38 4.20 -12.32 -21.49
CA PRO A 38 5.23 -11.99 -22.44
C PRO A 38 6.64 -12.40 -21.99
N LEU A 39 7.00 -12.15 -20.72
CA LEU A 39 8.30 -12.54 -20.16
C LEU A 39 8.48 -14.06 -20.12
N GLU A 40 7.44 -14.82 -19.77
CA GLU A 40 7.44 -16.28 -19.79
C GLU A 40 7.69 -16.81 -21.20
N SER A 41 6.99 -16.24 -22.18
CA SER A 41 7.14 -16.65 -23.58
C SER A 41 8.49 -16.25 -24.18
N ALA A 42 8.93 -14.99 -23.95
CA ALA A 42 10.13 -14.44 -24.60
C ALA A 42 11.43 -14.99 -23.99
N LEU A 43 11.46 -15.25 -22.67
CA LEU A 43 12.66 -15.66 -21.95
C LEU A 43 12.60 -17.13 -21.46
N GLY A 44 11.55 -17.87 -21.79
CA GLY A 44 11.38 -19.27 -21.37
C GLY A 44 11.26 -19.44 -19.85
N LEU A 45 10.62 -18.47 -19.16
CA LEU A 45 10.53 -18.47 -17.69
C LEU A 45 9.34 -19.30 -17.21
N SER A 46 9.49 -19.90 -16.04
CA SER A 46 8.35 -20.46 -15.31
C SER A 46 7.51 -19.34 -14.67
N GLY A 47 6.25 -19.63 -14.32
CA GLY A 47 5.39 -18.70 -13.62
C GLY A 47 5.94 -18.21 -12.27
N THR A 48 6.70 -19.07 -11.57
CA THR A 48 7.42 -18.69 -10.33
C THR A 48 8.54 -17.70 -10.63
N GLN A 49 9.32 -17.93 -11.69
CA GLN A 49 10.36 -17.00 -12.09
C GLN A 49 9.78 -15.66 -12.53
N SER A 50 8.74 -15.63 -13.35
CA SER A 50 8.11 -14.38 -13.80
C SER A 50 7.49 -13.55 -12.67
N ALA A 51 7.12 -14.19 -11.55
CA ALA A 51 6.61 -13.52 -10.36
C ALA A 51 7.72 -12.93 -9.45
N LEU A 52 8.93 -13.46 -9.50
CA LEU A 52 10.02 -13.11 -8.58
C LEU A 52 10.39 -11.62 -8.58
N PRO A 53 10.46 -10.88 -9.72
CA PRO A 53 10.76 -9.45 -9.69
C PRO A 53 9.74 -8.66 -8.87
N PHE A 54 8.45 -8.96 -9.00
CA PHE A 54 7.41 -8.33 -8.20
C PHE A 54 7.51 -8.69 -6.72
N GLN A 55 7.67 -9.97 -6.39
CA GLN A 55 7.79 -10.44 -5.01
C GLN A 55 8.99 -9.78 -4.31
N LEU A 56 10.16 -9.76 -4.98
CA LEU A 56 11.33 -9.06 -4.46
C LEU A 56 11.06 -7.56 -4.30
N GLY A 57 10.35 -6.93 -5.25
CA GLY A 57 9.93 -5.54 -5.16
C GLY A 57 9.11 -5.22 -3.92
N ILE A 58 8.15 -6.07 -3.57
CA ILE A 58 7.34 -5.92 -2.34
C ILE A 58 8.17 -6.17 -1.07
N VAL A 59 9.08 -7.13 -1.07
CA VAL A 59 10.01 -7.33 0.06
C VAL A 59 10.89 -6.10 0.25
N MET A 60 11.50 -5.62 -0.83
CA MET A 60 12.36 -4.43 -0.80
C MET A 60 11.61 -3.15 -0.47
N LEU A 61 10.33 -3.05 -0.85
CA LEU A 61 9.46 -1.96 -0.42
C LEU A 61 9.41 -1.87 1.11
N GLY A 62 9.07 -2.95 1.81
CA GLY A 62 8.99 -2.93 3.27
C GLY A 62 10.35 -2.72 3.93
N LEU A 63 11.41 -3.36 3.44
CA LEU A 63 12.76 -3.20 3.98
C LEU A 63 13.29 -1.78 3.79
N SER A 64 13.20 -1.23 2.59
CA SER A 64 13.69 0.13 2.30
C SER A 64 12.88 1.20 3.05
N ALA A 65 11.58 1.00 3.22
CA ALA A 65 10.74 1.86 4.05
C ALA A 65 11.14 1.77 5.54
N ALA A 66 11.38 0.56 6.05
CA ALA A 66 11.75 0.33 7.45
C ALA A 66 13.10 0.95 7.81
N PHE A 67 14.12 0.72 6.99
CA PHE A 67 15.47 1.26 7.23
C PHE A 67 15.61 2.70 6.77
N GLY A 68 14.99 3.06 5.64
CA GLY A 68 15.05 4.41 5.05
C GLY A 68 14.20 5.45 5.76
N GLY A 69 13.17 5.05 6.52
CA GLY A 69 12.20 5.98 7.10
C GLY A 69 12.81 7.06 7.99
N THR A 70 13.80 6.72 8.83
CA THR A 70 14.52 7.69 9.66
C THR A 70 15.32 8.69 8.82
N LEU A 71 15.88 8.24 7.70
CA LEU A 71 16.62 9.09 6.78
C LEU A 71 15.70 10.04 6.02
N VAL A 72 14.50 9.56 5.64
CA VAL A 72 13.42 10.38 5.05
C VAL A 72 13.01 11.52 5.97
N GLU A 73 12.82 11.24 7.27
CA GLU A 73 12.47 12.27 8.26
C GLU A 73 13.58 13.32 8.43
N ARG A 74 14.85 12.90 8.40
CA ARG A 74 16.01 13.80 8.56
C ARG A 74 16.29 14.64 7.31
N LYS A 75 16.21 14.03 6.13
CA LYS A 75 16.57 14.67 4.86
C LYS A 75 15.40 15.40 4.20
N GLY A 76 14.17 15.07 4.59
CA GLY A 76 12.94 15.68 4.13
C GLY A 76 12.36 15.07 2.84
N PRO A 77 11.12 15.46 2.49
CA PRO A 77 10.34 14.80 1.45
C PRO A 77 10.92 14.96 0.05
N ARG A 78 11.48 16.10 -0.28
CA ARG A 78 12.07 16.33 -1.62
C ARG A 78 13.22 15.37 -1.90
N TRP A 79 14.13 15.20 -0.94
CA TRP A 79 15.23 14.24 -1.05
C TRP A 79 14.70 12.82 -1.22
N ALA A 80 13.74 12.42 -0.39
CA ALA A 80 13.16 11.08 -0.44
C ALA A 80 12.47 10.79 -1.77
N MET A 81 11.66 11.73 -2.28
CA MET A 81 10.99 11.59 -3.57
C MET A 81 12.00 11.59 -4.73
N THR A 82 13.13 12.30 -4.62
CA THR A 82 14.22 12.23 -5.62
C THR A 82 14.88 10.84 -5.62
N VAL A 83 15.17 10.29 -4.44
CA VAL A 83 15.72 8.92 -4.34
C VAL A 83 14.74 7.91 -4.91
N ALA A 84 13.46 8.05 -4.58
CA ALA A 84 12.40 7.19 -5.12
C ALA A 84 12.32 7.26 -6.65
N LEU A 85 12.37 8.48 -7.23
CA LEU A 85 12.40 8.71 -8.66
C LEU A 85 13.60 8.01 -9.30
N VAL A 86 14.80 8.25 -8.78
CA VAL A 86 16.03 7.67 -9.35
C VAL A 86 15.98 6.14 -9.27
N CYS A 87 15.68 5.58 -8.11
CA CYS A 87 15.62 4.13 -7.93
C CYS A 87 14.51 3.48 -8.76
N PHE A 88 13.30 4.04 -8.75
CA PHE A 88 12.17 3.43 -9.46
C PHE A 88 12.35 3.49 -10.97
N SER A 89 12.73 4.66 -11.51
CA SER A 89 12.96 4.81 -12.96
C SER A 89 14.16 3.99 -13.43
N SER A 90 15.29 4.02 -12.71
CA SER A 90 16.46 3.20 -13.08
C SER A 90 16.16 1.71 -12.97
N GLY A 91 15.28 1.28 -12.07
CA GLY A 91 14.80 -0.09 -11.99
C GLY A 91 14.14 -0.55 -13.30
N PHE A 92 13.29 0.29 -13.89
CA PHE A 92 12.70 0.03 -15.21
C PHE A 92 13.74 0.07 -16.35
N LEU A 93 14.68 1.03 -16.32
CA LEU A 93 15.72 1.12 -17.34
C LEU A 93 16.67 -0.08 -17.31
N LEU A 94 17.02 -0.57 -16.12
CA LEU A 94 17.80 -1.81 -15.95
C LEU A 94 17.01 -3.02 -16.44
N SER A 95 15.69 -3.05 -16.20
CA SER A 95 14.82 -4.11 -16.70
C SER A 95 14.69 -4.06 -18.22
N ALA A 96 14.65 -2.88 -18.83
CA ALA A 96 14.69 -2.70 -20.27
C ALA A 96 15.98 -3.28 -20.86
N LEU A 97 17.13 -2.96 -20.24
CA LEU A 97 18.42 -3.54 -20.62
C LEU A 97 18.43 -5.06 -20.42
N GLY A 98 17.86 -5.54 -19.30
CA GLY A 98 17.75 -6.98 -19.04
C GLY A 98 16.91 -7.73 -20.09
N ALA A 99 15.78 -7.15 -20.50
CA ALA A 99 14.95 -7.73 -21.55
C ALA A 99 15.65 -7.70 -22.91
N SER A 100 16.31 -6.59 -23.28
CA SER A 100 17.02 -6.47 -24.57
C SER A 100 18.23 -7.40 -24.70
N LEU A 101 18.86 -7.74 -23.57
CA LEU A 101 20.00 -8.67 -23.50
C LEU A 101 19.57 -10.12 -23.16
N GLU A 102 18.27 -10.37 -22.97
CA GLU A 102 17.69 -11.63 -22.51
C GLU A 102 18.29 -12.10 -21.17
N GLN A 103 18.67 -11.15 -20.30
CA GLN A 103 19.26 -11.39 -18.99
C GLN A 103 18.20 -11.25 -17.90
N TYR A 104 17.52 -12.34 -17.57
CA TYR A 104 16.46 -12.38 -16.57
C TYR A 104 16.88 -11.79 -15.21
N TRP A 105 18.09 -12.11 -14.71
CA TRP A 105 18.55 -11.61 -13.41
C TRP A 105 18.72 -10.10 -13.35
N LEU A 106 18.95 -9.47 -14.50
CA LEU A 106 19.01 -8.00 -14.58
C LEU A 106 17.60 -7.39 -14.43
N ILE A 107 16.56 -8.09 -14.88
CA ILE A 107 15.18 -7.70 -14.64
C ILE A 107 14.84 -7.85 -13.15
N VAL A 108 15.22 -8.97 -12.52
CA VAL A 108 15.03 -9.19 -11.08
C VAL A 108 15.75 -8.12 -10.27
N PHE A 109 17.00 -7.82 -10.58
CA PHE A 109 17.78 -6.80 -9.90
C PHE A 109 17.21 -5.39 -10.16
N GLY A 110 16.91 -5.06 -11.41
CA GLY A 110 16.41 -3.74 -11.79
C GLY A 110 15.03 -3.46 -11.16
N TYR A 111 14.03 -4.21 -11.55
CA TYR A 111 12.66 -4.01 -11.07
C TYR A 111 12.49 -4.37 -9.61
N GLY A 112 12.95 -5.57 -9.22
CA GLY A 112 12.72 -6.10 -7.89
C GLY A 112 13.57 -5.39 -6.83
N PHE A 113 14.89 -5.35 -6.98
CA PHE A 113 15.76 -4.80 -5.96
C PHE A 113 15.81 -3.26 -6.02
N VAL A 114 16.27 -2.69 -7.12
CA VAL A 114 16.46 -1.23 -7.25
C VAL A 114 15.10 -0.51 -7.28
N GLY A 115 14.17 -0.98 -8.10
CA GLY A 115 12.79 -0.47 -8.16
C GLY A 115 12.06 -0.60 -6.83
N GLY A 116 12.23 -1.73 -6.13
CA GLY A 116 11.66 -1.97 -4.80
C GLY A 116 12.15 -0.99 -3.73
N ILE A 117 13.42 -0.56 -3.78
CA ILE A 117 13.91 0.53 -2.93
C ILE A 117 13.16 1.84 -3.24
N GLY A 118 12.98 2.15 -4.52
CA GLY A 118 12.20 3.31 -4.96
C GLY A 118 10.75 3.25 -4.50
N LEU A 119 10.12 2.07 -4.55
CA LEU A 119 8.77 1.81 -4.05
C LEU A 119 8.63 2.19 -2.57
N GLY A 120 9.49 1.67 -1.69
CA GLY A 120 9.33 1.86 -0.25
C GLY A 120 9.61 3.30 0.20
N ILE A 121 10.67 3.92 -0.28
CA ILE A 121 10.98 5.33 0.04
C ILE A 121 9.93 6.26 -0.56
N GLY A 122 9.48 5.98 -1.80
CA GLY A 122 8.44 6.72 -2.48
C GLY A 122 7.06 6.59 -1.83
N TYR A 123 6.80 5.47 -1.15
CA TYR A 123 5.54 5.24 -0.45
C TYR A 123 5.43 6.06 0.84
N ILE A 124 6.43 6.04 1.71
CA ILE A 124 6.34 6.66 3.04
C ILE A 124 6.45 8.18 3.01
N SER A 125 7.20 8.75 2.08
CA SER A 125 7.51 10.18 2.06
C SER A 125 6.29 11.08 1.79
N PRO A 126 5.47 10.84 0.75
CA PRO A 126 4.26 11.62 0.51
C PRO A 126 3.24 11.50 1.65
N VAL A 127 3.08 10.30 2.22
CA VAL A 127 2.15 10.03 3.31
C VAL A 127 2.51 10.83 4.56
N SER A 128 3.78 10.75 5.01
CA SER A 128 4.24 11.51 6.17
C SER A 128 4.16 13.03 5.96
N THR A 129 4.39 13.48 4.73
CA THR A 129 4.28 14.91 4.38
C THR A 129 2.83 15.39 4.45
N LEU A 130 1.89 14.64 3.88
CA LEU A 130 0.47 15.00 3.92
C LEU A 130 -0.11 15.02 5.34
N ILE A 131 0.27 14.07 6.20
CA ILE A 131 -0.13 14.08 7.61
C ILE A 131 0.31 15.38 8.32
N LYS A 132 1.52 15.87 8.01
CA LYS A 132 2.05 17.13 8.58
C LYS A 132 1.34 18.38 8.03
N TRP A 133 0.83 18.32 6.79
CA TRP A 133 0.08 19.42 6.17
C TRP A 133 -1.40 19.47 6.56
N PHE A 134 -2.00 18.32 6.90
CA PHE A 134 -3.41 18.16 7.23
C PHE A 134 -3.59 17.48 8.60
N PRO A 135 -3.10 18.10 9.69
CA PRO A 135 -3.22 17.52 11.03
C PRO A 135 -4.67 17.45 11.53
N ASP A 136 -5.53 18.28 10.96
CA ASP A 136 -6.99 18.36 11.20
C ASP A 136 -7.74 17.15 10.62
N ARG A 137 -7.28 16.59 9.49
CA ARG A 137 -7.92 15.46 8.78
C ARG A 137 -6.89 14.45 8.28
N PRO A 138 -6.16 13.77 9.18
CA PRO A 138 -5.05 12.90 8.79
C PRO A 138 -5.51 11.65 8.00
N GLY A 139 -6.71 11.13 8.26
CA GLY A 139 -7.28 10.01 7.51
C GLY A 139 -7.59 10.37 6.06
N MET A 140 -8.23 11.53 5.84
CA MET A 140 -8.46 12.03 4.48
C MET A 140 -7.14 12.26 3.74
N ALA A 141 -6.15 12.87 4.41
CA ALA A 141 -4.85 13.17 3.82
C ALA A 141 -4.10 11.90 3.39
N THR A 142 -4.08 10.88 4.24
CA THR A 142 -3.47 9.59 3.93
C THR A 142 -4.24 8.83 2.86
N GLY A 143 -5.58 8.92 2.88
CA GLY A 143 -6.44 8.34 1.85
C GLY A 143 -6.14 8.88 0.46
N ILE A 144 -6.06 10.20 0.31
CA ILE A 144 -5.72 10.87 -0.95
C ILE A 144 -4.32 10.45 -1.44
N ALA A 145 -3.33 10.42 -0.54
CA ALA A 145 -1.99 9.98 -0.93
C ALA A 145 -2.00 8.53 -1.45
N ILE A 146 -2.50 7.62 -0.62
CA ILE A 146 -2.37 6.18 -0.84
C ILE A 146 -3.33 5.69 -1.94
N MET A 147 -4.43 6.41 -2.22
CA MET A 147 -5.30 6.15 -3.37
C MET A 147 -4.51 6.09 -4.68
N GLY A 148 -3.53 6.98 -4.86
CA GLY A 148 -2.68 7.01 -6.05
C GLY A 148 -1.97 5.68 -6.30
N PHE A 149 -1.52 5.00 -5.25
CA PHE A 149 -0.89 3.69 -5.38
C PHE A 149 -1.89 2.63 -5.92
N GLY A 150 -3.13 2.63 -5.45
CA GLY A 150 -4.19 1.76 -5.99
C GLY A 150 -4.61 2.14 -7.41
N GLY A 151 -4.71 3.45 -7.68
CA GLY A 151 -5.09 3.97 -9.00
C GLY A 151 -3.99 3.82 -10.06
N GLY A 152 -2.72 3.67 -9.65
CA GLY A 152 -1.61 3.48 -10.57
C GLY A 152 -1.79 2.29 -11.51
N ALA A 153 -2.22 1.16 -10.98
CA ALA A 153 -2.46 -0.04 -11.78
C ALA A 153 -3.64 0.11 -12.76
N LEU A 154 -4.68 0.88 -12.43
CA LEU A 154 -5.79 1.16 -13.35
C LEU A 154 -5.32 1.88 -14.62
N ILE A 155 -4.28 2.70 -14.51
CA ILE A 155 -3.68 3.41 -15.64
C ILE A 155 -2.60 2.54 -16.28
N ALA A 156 -1.70 1.99 -15.45
CA ALA A 156 -0.53 1.28 -15.94
C ALA A 156 -0.87 -0.05 -16.63
N SER A 157 -1.90 -0.80 -16.18
CA SER A 157 -2.23 -2.09 -16.80
C SER A 157 -2.70 -1.97 -18.26
N PRO A 158 -3.71 -1.16 -18.60
CA PRO A 158 -4.10 -1.00 -19.99
C PRO A 158 -3.01 -0.35 -20.85
N TRP A 159 -2.27 0.59 -20.27
CA TRP A 159 -1.16 1.22 -20.97
C TRP A 159 -0.02 0.24 -21.26
N SER A 160 0.36 -0.61 -20.31
CA SER A 160 1.35 -1.67 -20.52
C SER A 160 0.89 -2.68 -21.56
N ALA A 161 -0.38 -3.11 -21.50
CA ALA A 161 -0.95 -4.04 -22.48
C ALA A 161 -0.91 -3.46 -23.90
N GLN A 162 -1.31 -2.20 -24.07
CA GLN A 162 -1.27 -1.51 -25.36
C GLN A 162 0.16 -1.35 -25.88
N MET A 163 1.15 -1.08 -25.02
CA MET A 163 2.55 -1.02 -25.43
C MET A 163 3.06 -2.38 -25.91
N LEU A 164 2.78 -3.44 -25.17
CA LEU A 164 3.19 -4.80 -25.53
C LEU A 164 2.52 -5.26 -26.83
N GLU A 165 1.27 -4.87 -27.06
CA GLU A 165 0.59 -5.11 -28.33
C GLU A 165 1.24 -4.34 -29.50
N SER A 166 1.61 -3.07 -29.25
CA SER A 166 2.17 -2.18 -30.27
C SER A 166 3.64 -2.46 -30.60
N PHE A 167 4.44 -2.82 -29.59
CA PHE A 167 5.89 -3.06 -29.75
C PHE A 167 6.22 -4.53 -29.99
N GLY A 168 5.27 -5.44 -29.78
CA GLY A 168 5.47 -6.88 -29.75
C GLY A 168 5.70 -7.44 -28.35
N GLY A 169 5.35 -8.73 -28.19
CA GLY A 169 5.55 -9.46 -26.91
C GLY A 169 6.90 -10.18 -26.82
N ASP A 170 7.82 -9.92 -27.74
CA ASP A 170 9.19 -10.44 -27.74
C ASP A 170 10.11 -9.64 -26.83
N SER A 171 11.35 -10.10 -26.66
CA SER A 171 12.35 -9.48 -25.76
C SER A 171 12.57 -7.99 -26.06
N SER A 172 12.55 -7.61 -27.34
CA SER A 172 12.75 -6.22 -27.77
C SER A 172 11.53 -5.34 -27.52
N GLY A 173 10.32 -5.84 -27.74
CA GLY A 173 9.08 -5.13 -27.44
C GLY A 173 8.89 -4.92 -25.93
N ILE A 174 9.20 -5.94 -25.12
CA ILE A 174 9.21 -5.82 -23.66
C ILE A 174 10.25 -4.77 -23.18
N ALA A 175 11.45 -4.77 -23.78
CA ALA A 175 12.49 -3.80 -23.48
C ALA A 175 12.04 -2.36 -23.77
N LEU A 176 11.39 -2.13 -24.92
CA LEU A 176 10.84 -0.81 -25.26
C LEU A 176 9.71 -0.39 -24.31
N ALA A 177 8.82 -1.32 -23.93
CA ALA A 177 7.78 -1.04 -22.93
C ALA A 177 8.38 -0.62 -21.58
N PHE A 178 9.38 -1.33 -21.08
CA PHE A 178 10.09 -0.95 -19.84
C PHE A 178 10.82 0.39 -19.97
N LEU A 179 11.45 0.67 -21.11
CA LEU A 179 12.12 1.93 -21.37
C LEU A 179 11.14 3.11 -21.31
N VAL A 180 10.01 3.01 -22.01
CA VAL A 180 8.98 4.05 -22.02
C VAL A 180 8.39 4.27 -20.64
N HIS A 181 8.11 3.19 -19.86
CA HIS A 181 7.66 3.29 -18.48
C HIS A 181 8.69 4.02 -17.60
N GLY A 182 9.97 3.61 -17.66
CA GLY A 182 11.04 4.22 -16.87
C GLY A 182 11.20 5.72 -17.10
N LEU A 183 11.18 6.14 -18.36
CA LEU A 183 11.27 7.55 -18.75
C LEU A 183 10.02 8.34 -18.33
N SER A 184 8.82 7.79 -18.55
CA SER A 184 7.57 8.43 -18.18
C SER A 184 7.45 8.61 -16.67
N TYR A 185 7.79 7.58 -15.87
CA TYR A 185 7.79 7.69 -14.40
C TYR A 185 8.82 8.67 -13.90
N ALA A 186 10.01 8.79 -14.57
CA ALA A 186 10.97 9.83 -14.25
C ALA A 186 10.34 11.23 -14.38
N VAL A 187 9.62 11.50 -15.48
CA VAL A 187 8.96 12.78 -15.71
C VAL A 187 7.84 13.04 -14.68
N PHE A 188 6.93 12.07 -14.48
CA PHE A 188 5.82 12.25 -13.54
C PHE A 188 6.29 12.40 -12.10
N MET A 189 7.25 11.60 -11.65
CA MET A 189 7.78 11.71 -10.29
C MET A 189 8.59 13.00 -10.10
N LEU A 190 9.25 13.52 -11.16
CA LEU A 190 9.96 14.80 -11.12
C LEU A 190 9.00 15.95 -10.82
N LEU A 191 7.78 15.94 -11.37
CA LEU A 191 6.76 16.94 -11.04
C LEU A 191 6.46 16.94 -9.53
N GLY A 192 6.32 15.75 -8.93
CA GLY A 192 6.15 15.62 -7.48
C GLY A 192 7.32 16.18 -6.67
N VAL A 193 8.56 15.88 -7.09
CA VAL A 193 9.79 16.40 -6.46
C VAL A 193 9.84 17.93 -6.50
N LEU A 194 9.45 18.52 -7.62
CA LEU A 194 9.46 19.98 -7.80
C LEU A 194 8.38 20.68 -6.97
N LEU A 195 7.20 20.06 -6.84
CA LEU A 195 6.05 20.65 -6.15
C LEU A 195 6.09 20.46 -4.63
N VAL A 196 6.72 19.40 -4.12
CA VAL A 196 6.69 19.09 -2.68
C VAL A 196 7.37 20.16 -1.82
N ARG A 197 6.72 20.53 -0.72
CA ARG A 197 7.23 21.45 0.31
C ARG A 197 6.92 20.89 1.70
N VAL A 198 7.70 21.28 2.69
CA VAL A 198 7.38 21.04 4.11
C VAL A 198 6.59 22.23 4.68
N PRO A 199 5.66 21.99 5.64
CA PRO A 199 4.96 23.09 6.29
C PRO A 199 5.95 23.97 7.05
N PRO A 200 5.70 25.32 7.15
CA PRO A 200 6.41 26.18 8.07
C PRO A 200 6.29 25.67 9.51
N ARG A 201 7.36 25.85 10.33
CA ARG A 201 7.38 25.38 11.74
C ARG A 201 6.29 26.03 12.61
N GLU A 202 5.85 27.24 12.23
CA GLU A 202 4.89 28.06 12.98
C GLU A 202 3.42 27.84 12.60
N ARG A 203 3.12 26.90 11.72
CA ARG A 203 1.71 26.61 11.39
C ARG A 203 1.04 25.77 12.47
N SER A 204 0.83 26.39 13.66
CA SER A 204 -0.37 26.16 14.43
C SER A 204 -1.53 26.68 13.56
N VAL A 205 -2.48 25.84 13.21
CA VAL A 205 -3.77 26.27 12.66
C VAL A 205 -4.29 27.30 13.68
N GLU A 206 -4.62 28.54 13.26
CA GLU A 206 -5.25 29.51 14.16
C GLU A 206 -6.43 28.82 14.85
N GLY A 207 -6.34 28.62 16.16
CA GLY A 207 -7.33 27.89 16.95
C GLY A 207 -7.25 26.35 16.95
N GLY A 208 -6.21 25.71 16.35
CA GLY A 208 -6.00 24.25 16.34
C GLY A 208 -4.76 23.83 17.14
N PRO A 209 -4.68 22.54 17.54
CA PRO A 209 -3.50 22.03 18.25
C PRO A 209 -2.25 22.17 17.36
N SER A 210 -1.13 22.58 17.97
CA SER A 210 0.17 22.67 17.27
C SER A 210 0.51 21.33 16.62
N VAL A 211 1.25 21.34 15.52
CA VAL A 211 1.72 20.10 14.82
C VAL A 211 2.49 19.17 15.77
N LEU A 212 3.04 19.72 16.85
CA LEU A 212 3.76 19.01 17.92
C LEU A 212 2.92 18.85 19.21
N ALA A 213 1.64 19.25 19.21
CA ALA A 213 0.76 19.02 20.35
C ALA A 213 0.48 17.53 20.53
N GLY A 214 0.58 17.05 21.75
CA GLY A 214 0.35 15.66 22.10
C GLY A 214 1.63 14.82 22.25
N PRO A 215 1.49 13.53 22.55
CA PRO A 215 2.61 12.63 22.77
C PRO A 215 3.45 12.48 21.50
N GLN A 216 4.76 12.63 21.62
CA GLN A 216 5.72 12.42 20.54
C GLN A 216 6.61 11.23 20.87
N VAL A 217 6.69 10.25 19.99
CA VAL A 217 7.49 9.02 20.19
C VAL A 217 8.48 8.87 19.05
N SER A 218 9.74 8.51 19.35
CA SER A 218 10.71 8.18 18.32
C SER A 218 10.46 6.79 17.75
N ALA A 219 10.88 6.56 16.50
CA ALA A 219 10.70 5.28 15.82
C ALA A 219 11.35 4.12 16.60
N ASP A 220 12.52 4.35 17.24
CA ASP A 220 13.23 3.33 18.04
C ASP A 220 12.51 3.00 19.35
N ARG A 221 11.78 3.94 19.92
CA ARG A 221 10.94 3.69 21.10
C ARG A 221 9.62 3.05 20.69
N ALA A 222 9.03 3.47 19.57
CA ALA A 222 7.76 2.93 19.09
C ALA A 222 7.78 1.41 18.89
N ILE A 223 8.84 0.85 18.28
CA ILE A 223 8.97 -0.61 18.08
C ILE A 223 9.11 -1.41 19.39
N ARG A 224 9.41 -0.74 20.51
CA ARG A 224 9.50 -1.38 21.83
C ARG A 224 8.16 -1.36 22.57
N THR A 225 7.12 -0.79 21.97
CA THR A 225 5.78 -0.71 22.55
C THR A 225 4.88 -1.83 22.07
N PRO A 226 3.99 -2.39 22.88
CA PRO A 226 3.02 -3.37 22.44
C PRO A 226 2.04 -2.78 21.42
N GLN A 227 1.78 -1.48 21.44
CA GLN A 227 0.90 -0.79 20.49
C GLN A 227 1.40 -0.92 19.05
N PHE A 228 2.71 -0.80 18.83
CA PHE A 228 3.31 -0.99 17.51
C PHE A 228 3.06 -2.40 16.99
N TRP A 229 3.30 -3.41 17.81
CA TRP A 229 3.12 -4.81 17.41
C TRP A 229 1.65 -5.20 17.24
N CYS A 230 0.76 -4.62 18.06
CA CYS A 230 -0.68 -4.79 17.84
C CYS A 230 -1.08 -4.23 16.47
N LEU A 231 -0.63 -3.02 16.09
CA LEU A 231 -0.93 -2.45 14.78
C LEU A 231 -0.24 -3.21 13.64
N TRP A 232 0.96 -3.75 13.87
CA TRP A 232 1.64 -4.62 12.92
C TRP A 232 0.81 -5.87 12.62
N ILE A 233 0.28 -6.53 13.66
CA ILE A 233 -0.62 -7.68 13.53
C ILE A 233 -1.91 -7.28 12.81
N VAL A 234 -2.54 -6.18 13.23
CA VAL A 234 -3.77 -5.65 12.60
C VAL A 234 -3.57 -5.46 11.10
N LEU A 235 -2.49 -4.78 10.70
CA LEU A 235 -2.20 -4.53 9.30
C LEU A 235 -1.88 -5.84 8.57
N CYS A 236 -1.01 -6.69 9.14
CA CYS A 236 -0.63 -7.97 8.55
C CYS A 236 -1.85 -8.86 8.28
N MET A 237 -2.73 -9.01 9.25
CA MET A 237 -3.92 -9.87 9.14
C MET A 237 -4.93 -9.31 8.11
N ASN A 238 -5.19 -8.00 8.17
CA ASN A 238 -6.10 -7.34 7.21
C ASN A 238 -5.58 -7.47 5.77
N VAL A 239 -4.28 -7.26 5.58
CA VAL A 239 -3.64 -7.31 4.26
C VAL A 239 -3.56 -8.75 3.74
N THR A 240 -3.19 -9.71 4.57
CA THR A 240 -3.15 -11.13 4.19
C THR A 240 -4.51 -11.59 3.69
N ALA A 241 -5.58 -11.24 4.41
CA ALA A 241 -6.93 -11.57 3.99
C ALA A 241 -7.29 -10.94 2.64
N GLY A 242 -7.05 -9.63 2.45
CA GLY A 242 -7.42 -8.95 1.21
C GLY A 242 -6.62 -9.40 -0.01
N ILE A 243 -5.29 -9.59 0.14
CA ILE A 243 -4.42 -9.98 -0.97
C ILE A 243 -4.67 -11.44 -1.41
N GLY A 244 -5.14 -12.29 -0.50
CA GLY A 244 -5.51 -13.67 -0.81
C GLY A 244 -6.65 -13.77 -1.83
N ILE A 245 -7.67 -12.89 -1.75
CA ILE A 245 -8.70 -12.81 -2.80
C ILE A 245 -8.14 -12.18 -4.07
N LEU A 246 -7.37 -11.10 -3.94
CA LEU A 246 -6.94 -10.30 -5.09
C LEU A 246 -6.09 -11.12 -6.07
N GLU A 247 -5.22 -11.98 -5.57
CA GLU A 247 -4.31 -12.76 -6.40
C GLU A 247 -5.01 -13.84 -7.23
N LYS A 248 -6.03 -14.48 -6.66
CA LYS A 248 -6.81 -15.55 -7.29
C LYS A 248 -8.17 -15.07 -7.78
N ALA A 249 -8.41 -13.76 -7.87
CA ALA A 249 -9.76 -13.23 -8.11
C ALA A 249 -10.41 -13.77 -9.39
N ALA A 250 -9.69 -13.78 -10.51
CA ALA A 250 -10.25 -14.27 -11.78
C ALA A 250 -10.46 -15.79 -11.77
N PRO A 251 -9.49 -16.65 -11.42
CA PRO A 251 -9.73 -18.08 -11.25
C PRO A 251 -10.84 -18.36 -10.23
N MET A 252 -10.84 -17.71 -9.09
CA MET A 252 -11.80 -17.94 -8.02
C MET A 252 -13.24 -17.75 -8.48
N ILE A 253 -13.57 -16.66 -9.18
CA ILE A 253 -14.94 -16.43 -9.66
C ILE A 253 -15.31 -17.41 -10.79
N THR A 254 -14.37 -17.83 -11.63
CA THR A 254 -14.64 -18.85 -12.66
C THR A 254 -14.87 -20.22 -12.04
N ASP A 255 -14.06 -20.62 -11.05
CA ASP A 255 -14.20 -21.90 -10.37
C ASP A 255 -15.52 -21.99 -9.58
N PHE A 256 -15.87 -20.94 -8.84
CA PHE A 256 -17.10 -20.88 -8.05
C PHE A 256 -18.37 -21.13 -8.90
N PHE A 257 -18.34 -20.72 -10.15
CA PHE A 257 -19.51 -20.78 -11.05
C PHE A 257 -19.29 -21.64 -12.29
N ALA A 258 -18.29 -22.53 -12.26
CA ALA A 258 -17.97 -23.42 -13.39
C ALA A 258 -19.14 -24.33 -13.74
N ASP A 259 -19.78 -24.94 -12.74
CA ASP A 259 -20.85 -25.91 -12.89
C ASP A 259 -22.25 -25.29 -12.89
N THR A 260 -22.37 -23.96 -12.99
CA THR A 260 -23.67 -23.27 -13.04
C THR A 260 -24.21 -23.19 -14.47
N SER A 261 -25.52 -23.00 -14.60
CA SER A 261 -26.19 -22.81 -15.91
C SER A 261 -25.66 -21.60 -16.71
N THR A 262 -24.97 -20.69 -16.05
CA THR A 262 -24.35 -19.48 -16.64
C THR A 262 -22.93 -19.33 -16.14
N PRO A 263 -21.95 -20.10 -16.67
CA PRO A 263 -20.54 -19.95 -16.27
C PRO A 263 -20.01 -18.52 -16.44
N VAL A 264 -19.01 -18.15 -15.67
CA VAL A 264 -18.36 -16.84 -15.78
C VAL A 264 -17.38 -16.86 -16.94
N SER A 265 -17.55 -15.97 -17.92
CA SER A 265 -16.62 -15.84 -19.04
C SER A 265 -15.31 -15.19 -18.61
N VAL A 266 -14.23 -15.41 -19.37
CA VAL A 266 -12.91 -14.77 -19.14
C VAL A 266 -13.04 -13.25 -19.09
N THR A 267 -13.84 -12.66 -19.97
CA THR A 267 -14.10 -11.21 -19.99
C THR A 267 -14.82 -10.73 -18.72
N ALA A 268 -15.81 -11.50 -18.25
CA ALA A 268 -16.51 -11.17 -17.00
C ALA A 268 -15.60 -11.31 -15.78
N ALA A 269 -14.73 -12.32 -15.75
CA ALA A 269 -13.73 -12.47 -14.69
C ALA A 269 -12.72 -11.30 -14.66
N ALA A 270 -12.26 -10.85 -15.84
CA ALA A 270 -11.42 -9.64 -15.94
C ALA A 270 -12.16 -8.38 -15.46
N GLY A 271 -13.45 -8.24 -15.81
CA GLY A 271 -14.32 -7.17 -15.31
C GLY A 271 -14.47 -7.20 -13.77
N PHE A 272 -14.59 -8.38 -13.18
CA PHE A 272 -14.63 -8.55 -11.73
C PHE A 272 -13.33 -8.08 -11.08
N VAL A 273 -12.15 -8.42 -11.59
CA VAL A 273 -10.86 -7.93 -11.11
C VAL A 273 -10.78 -6.40 -11.16
N ALA A 274 -11.27 -5.79 -12.24
CA ALA A 274 -11.33 -4.34 -12.35
C ALA A 274 -12.25 -3.71 -11.29
N LEU A 275 -13.41 -4.31 -11.01
CA LEU A 275 -14.31 -3.88 -9.92
C LEU A 275 -13.66 -3.99 -8.54
N LEU A 276 -12.93 -5.07 -8.27
CA LEU A 276 -12.17 -5.23 -7.02
C LEU A 276 -11.14 -4.13 -6.85
N SER A 277 -10.41 -3.79 -7.91
CA SER A 277 -9.43 -2.71 -7.90
C SER A 277 -10.07 -1.34 -7.67
N ALA A 278 -11.23 -1.09 -8.28
CA ALA A 278 -12.00 0.13 -8.04
C ALA A 278 -12.52 0.23 -6.59
N ALA A 279 -13.01 -0.88 -6.02
CA ALA A 279 -13.43 -0.95 -4.62
C ALA A 279 -12.26 -0.70 -3.65
N ASN A 280 -11.09 -1.29 -3.92
CA ASN A 280 -9.87 -1.05 -3.17
C ASN A 280 -9.47 0.44 -3.20
N MET A 281 -9.46 1.06 -4.37
CA MET A 281 -9.12 2.47 -4.54
C MET A 281 -10.13 3.39 -3.81
N ALA A 282 -11.42 3.16 -3.99
CA ALA A 282 -12.49 3.91 -3.32
C ALA A 282 -12.43 3.75 -1.80
N GLY A 283 -12.15 2.54 -1.32
CA GLY A 283 -11.98 2.23 0.08
C GLY A 283 -10.86 3.02 0.75
N ARG A 284 -9.78 3.31 0.03
CA ARG A 284 -8.65 4.10 0.55
C ARG A 284 -9.06 5.53 0.94
N ILE A 285 -9.91 6.17 0.16
CA ILE A 285 -10.42 7.51 0.51
C ILE A 285 -11.63 7.42 1.45
N GLY A 286 -12.63 6.63 1.08
CA GLY A 286 -13.89 6.59 1.78
C GLY A 286 -13.73 6.19 3.25
N TRP A 287 -13.13 5.03 3.50
CA TRP A 287 -12.97 4.50 4.85
C TRP A 287 -11.96 5.28 5.68
N SER A 288 -10.83 5.71 5.09
CA SER A 288 -9.84 6.50 5.85
C SER A 288 -10.40 7.88 6.25
N SER A 289 -11.19 8.52 5.39
CA SER A 289 -11.90 9.76 5.73
C SER A 289 -12.96 9.53 6.80
N THR A 290 -13.74 8.43 6.69
CA THR A 290 -14.72 8.03 7.71
C THR A 290 -14.05 7.78 9.06
N SER A 291 -12.82 7.28 9.07
CA SER A 291 -12.06 7.05 10.30
C SER A 291 -11.75 8.34 11.08
N ASP A 292 -11.72 9.50 10.41
CA ASP A 292 -11.60 10.82 11.06
C ASP A 292 -12.85 11.16 11.90
N LEU A 293 -14.01 10.60 11.54
CA LEU A 293 -15.30 10.84 12.20
C LEU A 293 -15.57 9.87 13.34
N ILE A 294 -15.39 8.56 13.09
CA ILE A 294 -15.78 7.50 14.06
C ILE A 294 -14.60 6.97 14.88
N GLY A 295 -13.39 7.42 14.58
CA GLY A 295 -12.15 7.02 15.26
C GLY A 295 -11.49 5.77 14.66
N ARG A 296 -10.16 5.68 14.78
CA ARG A 296 -9.32 4.65 14.14
C ARG A 296 -9.65 3.24 14.63
N LYS A 297 -9.78 3.08 15.93
CA LYS A 297 -10.09 1.78 16.55
C LYS A 297 -11.43 1.23 16.07
N ASN A 298 -12.46 2.09 15.97
CA ASN A 298 -13.80 1.68 15.54
C ASN A 298 -13.83 1.29 14.06
N ILE A 299 -13.13 2.03 13.19
CA ILE A 299 -13.10 1.67 11.78
C ILE A 299 -12.39 0.33 11.55
N TYR A 300 -11.33 0.01 12.31
CA TYR A 300 -10.71 -1.31 12.25
C TYR A 300 -11.58 -2.43 12.80
N ARG A 301 -12.47 -2.16 13.78
CA ARG A 301 -13.53 -3.11 14.18
C ARG A 301 -14.43 -3.46 12.99
N VAL A 302 -14.77 -2.46 12.18
CA VAL A 302 -15.57 -2.67 10.96
C VAL A 302 -14.76 -3.51 9.94
N TYR A 303 -13.53 -3.14 9.63
CA TYR A 303 -12.72 -3.88 8.65
C TYR A 303 -12.57 -5.35 9.02
N LEU A 304 -12.23 -5.63 10.26
CA LEU A 304 -11.90 -6.98 10.72
C LEU A 304 -13.16 -7.80 11.04
N GLY A 305 -14.15 -7.19 11.72
CA GLY A 305 -15.38 -7.88 12.09
C GLY A 305 -16.31 -8.11 10.91
N VAL A 306 -16.64 -7.05 10.16
CA VAL A 306 -17.50 -7.19 8.97
C VAL A 306 -16.75 -7.94 7.86
N GLY A 307 -15.43 -7.77 7.74
CA GLY A 307 -14.60 -8.55 6.81
C GLY A 307 -14.70 -10.05 7.07
N ALA A 308 -14.60 -10.48 8.33
CA ALA A 308 -14.77 -11.88 8.71
C ALA A 308 -16.19 -12.40 8.39
N LEU A 309 -17.22 -11.57 8.58
CA LEU A 309 -18.59 -11.90 8.19
C LEU A 309 -18.72 -12.06 6.66
N MET A 310 -18.09 -11.18 5.86
CA MET A 310 -18.12 -11.30 4.40
C MET A 310 -17.47 -12.61 3.93
N TYR A 311 -16.34 -13.00 4.53
CA TYR A 311 -15.71 -14.29 4.24
C TYR A 311 -16.59 -15.48 4.62
N ALA A 312 -17.29 -15.41 5.78
CA ALA A 312 -18.24 -16.44 6.19
C ALA A 312 -19.42 -16.54 5.21
N LEU A 313 -19.94 -15.41 4.73
CA LEU A 313 -21.02 -15.40 3.73
C LEU A 313 -20.57 -16.00 2.40
N ILE A 314 -19.36 -15.72 1.92
CA ILE A 314 -18.81 -16.35 0.71
C ILE A 314 -18.65 -17.86 0.95
N ALA A 315 -18.10 -18.28 2.09
CA ALA A 315 -17.86 -19.69 2.40
C ALA A 315 -19.15 -20.51 2.48
N LEU A 316 -20.24 -19.92 2.96
CA LEU A 316 -21.52 -20.62 3.19
C LEU A 316 -22.51 -20.52 2.01
N PHE A 317 -22.46 -19.43 1.26
CA PHE A 317 -23.49 -19.08 0.27
C PHE A 317 -22.93 -18.54 -1.04
N GLY A 318 -21.60 -18.45 -1.18
CA GLY A 318 -20.96 -17.79 -2.32
C GLY A 318 -21.24 -18.49 -3.66
N ASP A 319 -21.33 -19.81 -3.66
CA ASP A 319 -21.64 -20.63 -4.83
C ASP A 319 -23.10 -20.53 -5.29
N SER A 320 -24.00 -20.17 -4.37
CA SER A 320 -25.42 -20.06 -4.64
C SER A 320 -25.82 -18.76 -5.34
N SER A 321 -24.97 -17.70 -5.27
CA SER A 321 -25.33 -16.37 -5.76
C SER A 321 -24.14 -15.55 -6.20
N LYS A 322 -24.01 -15.35 -7.54
CA LYS A 322 -22.96 -14.47 -8.12
C LYS A 322 -22.99 -13.05 -7.55
N PRO A 323 -24.17 -12.35 -7.44
CA PRO A 323 -24.23 -11.04 -6.85
C PRO A 323 -23.73 -11.00 -5.41
N LEU A 324 -24.05 -12.01 -4.59
CA LEU A 324 -23.59 -12.10 -3.21
C LEU A 324 -22.07 -12.25 -3.15
N PHE A 325 -21.51 -13.18 -3.93
CA PHE A 325 -20.07 -13.39 -4.02
C PHE A 325 -19.34 -12.08 -4.39
N VAL A 326 -19.78 -11.44 -5.48
CA VAL A 326 -19.20 -10.18 -5.96
C VAL A 326 -19.29 -9.08 -4.90
N LEU A 327 -20.47 -8.89 -4.30
CA LEU A 327 -20.67 -7.86 -3.27
C LEU A 327 -19.76 -8.08 -2.06
N CYS A 328 -19.69 -9.30 -1.53
CA CYS A 328 -18.81 -9.62 -0.41
C CYS A 328 -17.33 -9.39 -0.76
N ALA A 329 -16.88 -9.81 -1.94
CA ALA A 329 -15.53 -9.59 -2.39
C ALA A 329 -15.20 -8.09 -2.56
N LEU A 330 -16.12 -7.28 -3.10
CA LEU A 330 -15.97 -5.82 -3.21
C LEU A 330 -15.83 -5.17 -1.82
N VAL A 331 -16.65 -5.57 -0.85
CA VAL A 331 -16.57 -5.07 0.52
C VAL A 331 -15.22 -5.43 1.15
N ILE A 332 -14.77 -6.69 1.03
CA ILE A 332 -13.46 -7.13 1.54
C ILE A 332 -12.33 -6.28 0.94
N LEU A 333 -12.35 -6.08 -0.39
CA LEU A 333 -11.30 -5.29 -1.06
C LEU A 333 -11.38 -3.80 -0.72
N SER A 334 -12.56 -3.26 -0.44
CA SER A 334 -12.69 -1.89 0.07
C SER A 334 -12.06 -1.76 1.46
N PHE A 335 -12.22 -2.75 2.35
CA PHE A 335 -11.59 -2.79 3.66
C PHE A 335 -10.07 -2.99 3.60
N TYR A 336 -9.60 -3.80 2.66
CA TYR A 336 -8.17 -3.93 2.36
C TYR A 336 -7.56 -2.55 2.03
N GLY A 337 -8.19 -1.81 1.11
CA GLY A 337 -7.75 -0.45 0.76
C GLY A 337 -7.82 0.52 1.92
N GLY A 338 -8.95 0.51 2.65
CA GLY A 338 -9.18 1.35 3.83
C GLY A 338 -8.17 1.10 4.93
N GLY A 339 -7.84 -0.16 5.21
CA GLY A 339 -6.86 -0.55 6.22
C GLY A 339 -5.48 0.05 5.97
N PHE A 340 -4.99 -0.03 4.72
CA PHE A 340 -3.75 0.62 4.33
C PHE A 340 -3.77 2.13 4.53
N ALA A 341 -4.85 2.78 4.12
CA ALA A 341 -4.93 4.23 4.14
C ALA A 341 -5.18 4.80 5.54
N THR A 342 -5.78 4.02 6.43
CA THR A 342 -6.09 4.45 7.81
C THR A 342 -4.89 4.27 8.76
N VAL A 343 -4.02 3.28 8.54
CA VAL A 343 -2.94 2.96 9.48
C VAL A 343 -1.97 4.10 9.74
N PRO A 344 -1.53 4.92 8.77
CA PRO A 344 -0.64 6.03 9.05
C PRO A 344 -1.27 7.10 9.97
N ALA A 345 -2.58 7.34 9.81
CA ALA A 345 -3.32 8.22 10.70
C ALA A 345 -3.46 7.63 12.11
N TYR A 346 -3.64 6.32 12.23
CA TYR A 346 -3.66 5.63 13.51
C TYR A 346 -2.30 5.71 14.22
N LEU A 347 -1.20 5.54 13.47
CA LEU A 347 0.15 5.74 14.00
C LEU A 347 0.37 7.17 14.49
N LYS A 348 -0.10 8.16 13.72
CA LYS A 348 -0.04 9.58 14.13
C LYS A 348 -0.79 9.81 15.45
N ASP A 349 -1.98 9.24 15.60
CA ASP A 349 -2.80 9.42 16.80
C ASP A 349 -2.16 8.77 18.05
N LEU A 350 -1.39 7.66 17.90
CA LEU A 350 -0.73 6.95 18.98
C LEU A 350 0.68 7.47 19.30
N PHE A 351 1.46 7.82 18.29
CA PHE A 351 2.90 8.10 18.42
C PHE A 351 3.27 9.55 18.08
N GLY A 352 2.30 10.36 17.64
CA GLY A 352 2.53 11.74 17.22
C GLY A 352 3.13 11.85 15.82
N THR A 353 3.46 13.09 15.43
CA THR A 353 3.94 13.43 14.08
C THR A 353 5.46 13.44 13.95
N TYR A 354 6.21 13.40 15.07
CA TYR A 354 7.67 13.62 15.10
C TYR A 354 8.44 12.71 14.13
N GLN A 355 8.20 11.39 14.17
CA GLN A 355 8.82 10.41 13.28
C GLN A 355 7.78 9.45 12.66
N VAL A 356 6.58 9.93 12.40
CA VAL A 356 5.47 9.09 11.91
C VAL A 356 5.82 8.36 10.63
N GLY A 357 6.57 8.97 9.72
CA GLY A 357 7.03 8.33 8.49
C GLY A 357 8.01 7.18 8.75
N ALA A 358 8.92 7.33 9.71
CA ALA A 358 9.85 6.27 10.10
C ALA A 358 9.13 5.12 10.82
N ILE A 359 8.16 5.42 11.68
CA ILE A 359 7.33 4.42 12.36
C ILE A 359 6.48 3.66 11.32
N HIS A 360 5.85 4.38 10.40
CA HIS A 360 5.07 3.80 9.30
C HIS A 360 5.94 2.91 8.41
N GLY A 361 7.15 3.37 8.03
CA GLY A 361 8.08 2.57 7.25
C GLY A 361 8.40 1.22 7.91
N ARG A 362 8.65 1.21 9.23
CA ARG A 362 8.87 -0.03 9.98
C ARG A 362 7.63 -0.91 10.02
N LEU A 363 6.45 -0.32 10.11
CA LEU A 363 5.18 -1.05 10.09
C LEU A 363 4.91 -1.72 8.73
N LEU A 364 5.41 -1.17 7.61
CA LEU A 364 5.22 -1.75 6.28
C LEU A 364 5.89 -3.12 6.09
N THR A 365 6.76 -3.55 7.01
CA THR A 365 7.20 -4.96 7.07
C THR A 365 6.04 -5.92 7.26
N ALA A 366 4.94 -5.50 7.87
CA ALA A 366 3.68 -6.26 7.94
C ALA A 366 3.10 -6.51 6.54
N TRP A 367 3.18 -5.51 5.65
CA TRP A 367 2.76 -5.67 4.27
C TRP A 367 3.65 -6.64 3.49
N SER A 368 4.97 -6.52 3.62
CA SER A 368 5.90 -7.48 2.99
C SER A 368 5.61 -8.92 3.44
N THR A 369 5.36 -9.12 4.74
CA THR A 369 4.98 -10.42 5.28
C THR A 369 3.65 -10.92 4.72
N ALA A 370 2.64 -10.07 4.71
CA ALA A 370 1.31 -10.40 4.19
C ALA A 370 1.31 -10.68 2.68
N GLY A 371 2.11 -9.92 1.91
CA GLY A 371 2.28 -10.08 0.47
C GLY A 371 2.91 -11.42 0.07
N VAL A 372 3.63 -12.06 0.98
CA VAL A 372 4.12 -13.44 0.81
C VAL A 372 3.11 -14.45 1.37
N LEU A 373 2.61 -14.23 2.58
CA LEU A 373 1.74 -15.20 3.27
C LEU A 373 0.38 -15.37 2.59
N GLY A 374 -0.25 -14.28 2.13
CA GLY A 374 -1.60 -14.34 1.53
C GLY A 374 -1.65 -15.27 0.31
N PRO A 375 -0.86 -14.97 -0.74
CA PRO A 375 -0.74 -15.84 -1.90
C PRO A 375 -0.32 -17.27 -1.56
N LEU A 376 0.67 -17.43 -0.68
CA LEU A 376 1.15 -18.76 -0.28
C LEU A 376 0.02 -19.60 0.33
N ILE A 377 -0.77 -19.03 1.25
CA ILE A 377 -1.88 -19.75 1.91
C ILE A 377 -2.92 -20.17 0.88
N VAL A 378 -3.38 -19.23 0.03
CA VAL A 378 -4.48 -19.50 -0.91
C VAL A 378 -4.05 -20.47 -2.00
N ASN A 379 -2.84 -20.31 -2.58
CA ASN A 379 -2.34 -21.19 -3.63
C ASN A 379 -2.08 -22.59 -3.08
N TRP A 380 -1.33 -22.70 -1.98
CA TRP A 380 -1.00 -24.01 -1.40
C TRP A 380 -2.25 -24.80 -1.01
N ILE A 381 -3.27 -24.14 -0.46
CA ILE A 381 -4.53 -24.81 -0.11
C ILE A 381 -5.27 -25.24 -1.37
N ALA A 382 -5.41 -24.36 -2.37
CA ALA A 382 -6.10 -24.69 -3.61
C ALA A 382 -5.44 -25.89 -4.31
N ASP A 383 -4.11 -25.89 -4.44
CA ASP A 383 -3.35 -26.99 -5.04
C ASP A 383 -3.58 -28.31 -4.28
N ARG A 384 -3.55 -28.28 -2.94
CA ARG A 384 -3.82 -29.47 -2.10
C ARG A 384 -5.26 -29.97 -2.21
N GLN A 385 -6.21 -29.08 -2.35
CA GLN A 385 -7.61 -29.45 -2.53
C GLN A 385 -7.84 -30.05 -3.91
N GLU A 386 -7.18 -29.53 -4.94
CA GLU A 386 -7.23 -30.04 -6.30
C GLU A 386 -6.60 -31.44 -6.38
N GLU A 387 -5.41 -31.66 -5.76
CA GLU A 387 -4.79 -32.99 -5.61
C GLU A 387 -5.72 -33.99 -4.89
N ALA A 388 -6.57 -33.51 -3.98
CA ALA A 388 -7.57 -34.33 -3.29
C ALA A 388 -8.86 -34.56 -4.12
N GLY A 389 -8.88 -34.13 -5.40
CA GLY A 389 -10.02 -34.32 -6.31
C GLY A 389 -11.18 -33.36 -6.05
N ARG A 390 -10.96 -32.25 -5.32
CA ARG A 390 -11.98 -31.20 -5.15
C ARG A 390 -11.96 -30.24 -6.31
N HIS A 391 -13.10 -29.66 -6.63
CA HIS A 391 -13.28 -28.72 -7.74
C HIS A 391 -14.20 -27.57 -7.35
N GLY A 392 -14.19 -26.49 -8.13
CA GLY A 392 -15.10 -25.37 -7.94
C GLY A 392 -14.90 -24.64 -6.61
N ALA A 393 -15.99 -24.23 -5.98
CA ALA A 393 -15.97 -23.49 -4.72
C ALA A 393 -15.28 -24.24 -3.57
N SER A 394 -15.27 -25.58 -3.60
CA SER A 394 -14.65 -26.41 -2.57
C SER A 394 -13.13 -26.27 -2.46
N LEU A 395 -12.47 -25.76 -3.47
CA LEU A 395 -11.03 -25.46 -3.49
C LEU A 395 -10.67 -24.39 -2.44
N TYR A 396 -11.58 -23.45 -2.16
CA TYR A 396 -11.29 -22.23 -1.40
C TYR A 396 -11.84 -22.23 0.03
N GLY A 397 -12.73 -23.18 0.38
CA GLY A 397 -13.42 -23.19 1.68
C GLY A 397 -12.46 -23.12 2.88
N LEU A 398 -11.38 -23.91 2.88
CA LEU A 398 -10.38 -23.89 3.95
C LEU A 398 -9.62 -22.54 3.98
N SER A 399 -9.33 -21.97 2.83
CA SER A 399 -8.70 -20.64 2.74
C SER A 399 -9.56 -19.58 3.41
N PHE A 400 -10.86 -19.57 3.18
CA PHE A 400 -11.77 -18.62 3.81
C PHE A 400 -11.87 -18.79 5.33
N VAL A 401 -11.88 -20.02 5.83
CA VAL A 401 -11.85 -20.29 7.29
C VAL A 401 -10.55 -19.73 7.89
N ILE A 402 -9.42 -19.93 7.24
CA ILE A 402 -8.15 -19.35 7.70
C ILE A 402 -8.20 -17.81 7.66
N MET A 403 -8.72 -17.20 6.59
CA MET A 403 -8.85 -15.73 6.51
C MET A 403 -9.75 -15.16 7.61
N ILE A 404 -10.85 -15.85 7.96
CA ILE A 404 -11.69 -15.51 9.12
C ILE A 404 -10.85 -15.54 10.40
N GLY A 405 -10.10 -16.61 10.62
CA GLY A 405 -9.20 -16.75 11.78
C GLY A 405 -8.17 -15.61 11.88
N LEU A 406 -7.55 -15.26 10.77
CA LEU A 406 -6.60 -14.13 10.71
C LEU A 406 -7.27 -12.80 11.04
N LEU A 407 -8.46 -12.54 10.50
CA LEU A 407 -9.21 -11.33 10.81
C LEU A 407 -9.65 -11.27 12.28
N VAL A 408 -10.00 -12.38 12.89
CA VAL A 408 -10.29 -12.48 14.34
C VAL A 408 -9.02 -12.17 15.15
N VAL A 409 -7.87 -12.71 14.78
CA VAL A 409 -6.59 -12.37 15.43
C VAL A 409 -6.30 -10.87 15.32
N GLY A 410 -6.50 -10.29 14.12
CA GLY A 410 -6.39 -8.86 13.91
C GLY A 410 -7.36 -8.05 14.77
N PHE A 411 -8.62 -8.51 14.91
CA PHE A 411 -9.64 -7.88 15.74
C PHE A 411 -9.22 -7.85 17.21
N VAL A 412 -8.78 -8.96 17.75
CA VAL A 412 -8.26 -9.05 19.12
C VAL A 412 -7.07 -8.11 19.30
N ALA A 413 -6.12 -8.10 18.36
CA ALA A 413 -4.98 -7.19 18.40
C ALA A 413 -5.41 -5.72 18.42
N ASN A 414 -6.43 -5.34 17.61
CA ASN A 414 -6.98 -3.99 17.62
C ASN A 414 -7.64 -3.64 18.97
N GLU A 415 -8.32 -4.57 19.61
CA GLU A 415 -8.92 -4.32 20.94
C GLU A 415 -7.87 -4.12 22.03
N LEU A 416 -6.70 -4.73 21.90
CA LEU A 416 -5.58 -4.57 22.83
C LEU A 416 -4.84 -3.25 22.68
N VAL A 417 -5.05 -2.50 21.59
CA VAL A 417 -4.44 -1.18 21.42
C VAL A 417 -4.94 -0.22 22.50
N ARG A 418 -3.99 0.36 23.25
CA ARG A 418 -4.20 1.35 24.31
C ARG A 418 -3.32 2.56 24.07
N PRO A 419 -3.54 3.71 24.73
CA PRO A 419 -2.62 4.84 24.68
C PRO A 419 -1.18 4.43 25.03
N VAL A 420 -0.21 5.09 24.43
CA VAL A 420 1.22 4.81 24.69
C VAL A 420 1.62 5.37 26.04
N ASP A 421 2.38 4.59 26.82
CA ASP A 421 2.88 5.00 28.13
C ASP A 421 3.79 6.23 28.00
N PRO A 422 3.61 7.26 28.83
CA PRO A 422 4.44 8.49 28.81
C PRO A 422 5.95 8.26 28.89
N ARG A 423 6.42 7.17 29.50
CA ARG A 423 7.86 6.81 29.54
C ARG A 423 8.50 6.67 28.16
N HIS A 424 7.70 6.40 27.13
CA HIS A 424 8.17 6.29 25.74
C HIS A 424 8.17 7.64 25.01
N HIS A 425 7.59 8.68 25.58
CA HIS A 425 7.56 9.99 24.96
C HIS A 425 8.96 10.61 24.89
N VAL A 426 9.21 11.34 23.83
CA VAL A 426 10.42 12.17 23.68
C VAL A 426 10.14 13.50 24.37
N PRO A 427 11.08 14.04 25.16
CA PRO A 427 10.92 15.39 25.70
C PRO A 427 10.64 16.39 24.59
N ALA A 428 9.72 17.31 24.84
CA ALA A 428 9.47 18.41 23.90
C ALA A 428 10.80 19.14 23.61
N PRO A 429 11.07 19.55 22.36
CA PRO A 429 12.22 20.36 22.04
C PRO A 429 12.29 21.56 23.01
N LYS A 430 13.49 21.90 23.53
CA LYS A 430 13.65 22.98 24.56
C LYS A 430 13.04 24.32 24.11
N GLU A 431 12.91 24.57 22.81
CA GLU A 431 12.24 25.74 22.23
C GLU A 431 10.72 25.76 22.48
N ALA A 432 10.04 24.60 22.48
CA ALA A 432 8.61 24.52 22.78
C ALA A 432 8.33 24.80 24.28
N ALA A 433 9.22 24.33 25.16
CA ALA A 433 9.13 24.61 26.60
C ALA A 433 9.37 26.08 26.95
N HIS A 434 10.10 26.81 26.10
CA HIS A 434 10.33 28.25 26.30
C HIS A 434 9.12 29.10 25.92
N VAL A 435 8.43 28.69 24.83
CA VAL A 435 7.20 29.36 24.38
C VAL A 435 6.04 29.12 25.36
N GLU A 436 5.91 27.89 25.89
CA GLU A 436 4.91 27.57 26.91
C GLU A 436 5.15 28.34 28.22
N ARG A 437 6.42 28.53 28.65
CA ARG A 437 6.74 29.36 29.81
C ARG A 437 6.42 30.84 29.58
N GLN A 438 6.75 31.38 28.40
CA GLN A 438 6.42 32.78 28.06
C GLN A 438 4.91 33.03 27.96
N GLN A 439 4.13 32.07 27.51
CA GLN A 439 2.68 32.15 27.46
C GLN A 439 2.02 32.00 28.84
N SER A 440 2.61 31.20 29.75
CA SER A 440 2.12 31.05 31.14
C SER A 440 2.54 32.22 32.03
N GLU A 441 3.61 32.95 31.70
CA GLU A 441 4.05 34.16 32.44
C GLU A 441 3.34 35.41 31.92
N SER A 442 2.65 35.36 30.77
CA SER A 442 1.87 36.48 30.18
C SER A 442 0.36 36.38 30.42
N ALA A 443 -0.12 35.33 31.07
CA ALA A 443 -1.51 35.09 31.46
C ALA A 443 -1.68 35.23 32.99
#